data_1cb81ca76ebedcd45b0e5ce63cb1534a
#
_entry.id   1cb81ca76ebedcd45b0e5ce63cb1534a
#
_cell.length_a   1.000
_cell.length_b   1.000
_cell.length_c   1.000
_cell.angle_alpha   90.00
_cell.angle_beta   90.00
_cell.angle_gamma   90.00
#
_symmetry.space_group_name_H-M   'P 1'
#
loop_
_entity.id
_entity.type
_entity.pdbx_description
1 polymer ?
#
loop_
_entity_poly.entity_id
_entity_poly.type
_entity_poly.pdbx_seq_one_letter_code
_entity_poly.pdbx_strand_id
1 'polypeptide(L)'
;METWTALRLLPPVEDPPGAEYAVLVPLYVDEHGDIRVVLTKRPDDMPTHPGDVVFPGGHREDGEEPISTALREAEEEIALPRENVVEIFGGLTPVTTRDRSRPIVPVVARIDRPTELIPDHREVDVIIEPTLDDLLDEDRWVERDWFGHRLWFFEFDEGILWGATAFMMRELLAHLRNHGLDR
;
A
#
# COMPACT_ATOMS: atom_id res chain seq x y z
N MET A 1 18.58 6.27 6.64
CA MET A 1 18.82 7.45 5.77
C MET A 1 18.74 7.08 4.30
N GLU A 2 19.18 5.90 3.96
CA GLU A 2 19.20 5.39 2.57
C GLU A 2 17.80 5.16 2.01
N THR A 3 16.89 4.58 2.79
CA THR A 3 15.50 4.29 2.36
C THR A 3 14.76 5.53 1.85
N TRP A 4 14.78 6.62 2.62
CA TRP A 4 14.10 7.86 2.21
C TRP A 4 14.73 8.49 0.97
N THR A 5 16.05 8.34 0.83
CA THR A 5 16.75 8.80 -0.37
C THR A 5 16.36 7.98 -1.60
N ALA A 6 16.26 6.66 -1.45
CA ALA A 6 15.79 5.77 -2.50
C ALA A 6 14.35 6.10 -2.91
N LEU A 7 13.45 6.30 -1.93
CA LEU A 7 12.05 6.63 -2.21
C LEU A 7 11.87 7.97 -2.96
N ARG A 8 12.75 8.95 -2.74
CA ARG A 8 12.74 10.22 -3.51
C ARG A 8 13.10 10.06 -4.98
N LEU A 9 13.56 8.89 -5.39
CA LEU A 9 13.84 8.55 -6.78
C LEU A 9 12.65 7.87 -7.49
N LEU A 10 11.52 7.68 -6.79
CA LEU A 10 10.29 7.21 -7.40
C LEU A 10 9.80 8.21 -8.46
N PRO A 11 9.16 7.72 -9.54
CA PRO A 11 8.55 8.58 -10.53
C PRO A 11 7.38 9.40 -9.93
N PRO A 12 7.00 10.51 -10.54
CA PRO A 12 5.77 11.21 -10.17
C PRO A 12 4.57 10.28 -10.20
N VAL A 13 3.55 10.58 -9.39
CA VAL A 13 2.28 9.85 -9.41
C VAL A 13 1.65 10.00 -10.79
N GLU A 14 1.39 8.86 -11.45
CA GLU A 14 0.68 8.84 -12.73
C GLU A 14 -0.84 8.92 -12.52
N ASP A 15 -1.53 9.56 -13.45
CA ASP A 15 -3.00 9.54 -13.53
C ASP A 15 -3.45 9.02 -14.90
N PRO A 16 -3.40 7.70 -15.13
CA PRO A 16 -3.77 7.15 -16.42
C PRO A 16 -5.28 7.30 -16.68
N PRO A 17 -5.70 7.45 -17.96
CA PRO A 17 -7.10 7.52 -18.33
C PRO A 17 -7.89 6.32 -17.77
N GLY A 18 -9.02 6.58 -17.14
CA GLY A 18 -9.87 5.53 -16.55
C GLY A 18 -9.42 5.02 -15.19
N ALA A 19 -8.42 5.65 -14.56
CA ALA A 19 -8.08 5.36 -13.16
C ALA A 19 -9.22 5.83 -12.25
N GLU A 20 -9.88 4.88 -11.60
CA GLU A 20 -11.01 5.14 -10.72
C GLU A 20 -10.69 4.90 -9.24
N TYR A 21 -9.48 4.37 -8.94
CA TYR A 21 -9.06 4.04 -7.59
C TYR A 21 -7.67 4.60 -7.30
N ALA A 22 -7.44 5.01 -6.05
CA ALA A 22 -6.11 5.32 -5.56
C ALA A 22 -5.91 4.75 -4.16
N VAL A 23 -4.67 4.36 -3.86
CA VAL A 23 -4.28 3.83 -2.56
C VAL A 23 -3.08 4.58 -2.03
N LEU A 24 -3.00 4.75 -0.73
CA LEU A 24 -1.84 5.28 -0.04
C LEU A 24 -0.92 4.11 0.36
N VAL A 25 0.36 4.25 0.11
CA VAL A 25 1.43 3.38 0.62
C VAL A 25 2.16 4.15 1.72
N PRO A 26 1.65 4.13 2.97
CA PRO A 26 2.18 4.95 4.03
C PRO A 26 3.33 4.25 4.73
N LEU A 27 4.47 4.95 4.84
CA LEU A 27 5.65 4.49 5.56
C LEU A 27 5.98 5.44 6.70
N TYR A 28 6.42 4.88 7.82
CA TYR A 28 6.87 5.66 8.97
C TYR A 28 8.04 4.97 9.70
N VAL A 29 8.70 5.71 10.60
CA VAL A 29 9.72 5.16 11.50
C VAL A 29 9.08 4.96 12.86
N ASP A 30 9.17 3.75 13.40
CA ASP A 30 8.68 3.45 14.74
C ASP A 30 9.66 3.90 15.86
N GLU A 31 9.29 3.67 17.11
CA GLU A 31 10.09 4.04 18.28
C GLU A 31 11.43 3.30 18.41
N HIS A 32 11.58 2.18 17.68
CA HIS A 32 12.83 1.39 17.61
C HIS A 32 13.73 1.82 16.45
N GLY A 33 13.24 2.69 15.57
CA GLY A 33 13.93 3.17 14.40
C GLY A 33 13.69 2.30 13.15
N ASP A 34 12.79 1.32 13.24
CA ASP A 34 12.42 0.46 12.12
C ASP A 34 11.40 1.16 11.22
N ILE A 35 11.57 0.99 9.91
CA ILE A 35 10.59 1.49 8.95
C ILE A 35 9.46 0.49 8.83
N ARG A 36 8.23 0.99 9.00
CA ARG A 36 7.01 0.21 8.88
C ARG A 36 6.14 0.69 7.73
N VAL A 37 5.34 -0.23 7.21
CA VAL A 37 4.32 0.03 6.19
C VAL A 37 2.96 -0.19 6.82
N VAL A 38 1.99 0.70 6.57
CA VAL A 38 0.62 0.52 7.06
C VAL A 38 -0.20 -0.20 5.99
N LEU A 39 -0.82 -1.29 6.39
CA LEU A 39 -1.76 -2.09 5.62
C LEU A 39 -3.07 -2.24 6.40
N THR A 40 -4.14 -2.58 5.72
CA THR A 40 -5.44 -2.86 6.31
C THR A 40 -5.92 -4.24 5.89
N LYS A 41 -6.58 -4.97 6.79
CA LYS A 41 -7.35 -6.16 6.44
C LYS A 41 -8.81 -5.78 6.27
N ARG A 42 -9.41 -6.17 5.17
CA ARG A 42 -10.85 -5.99 4.93
C ARG A 42 -11.66 -6.98 5.77
N PRO A 43 -12.87 -6.61 6.24
CA PRO A 43 -13.75 -7.54 6.94
C PRO A 43 -14.05 -8.80 6.10
N ASP A 44 -14.16 -9.95 6.77
CA ASP A 44 -14.41 -11.24 6.12
C ASP A 44 -15.83 -11.34 5.52
N ASP A 45 -16.75 -10.47 5.89
CA ASP A 45 -18.12 -10.40 5.39
C ASP A 45 -18.35 -9.34 4.29
N MET A 46 -17.27 -8.70 3.82
CA MET A 46 -17.37 -7.73 2.72
C MET A 46 -17.83 -8.41 1.42
N PRO A 47 -18.69 -7.73 0.62
CA PRO A 47 -19.20 -8.28 -0.64
C PRO A 47 -18.11 -8.43 -1.71
N THR A 48 -17.01 -7.68 -1.59
CA THR A 48 -15.89 -7.70 -2.52
C THR A 48 -14.57 -7.81 -1.76
N HIS A 49 -13.70 -8.74 -2.20
CA HIS A 49 -12.38 -8.95 -1.60
C HIS A 49 -12.40 -9.15 -0.07
N PRO A 50 -13.25 -10.08 0.46
CA PRO A 50 -13.33 -10.33 1.88
C PRO A 50 -12.00 -10.85 2.44
N GLY A 51 -11.56 -10.31 3.57
CA GLY A 51 -10.34 -10.73 4.25
C GLY A 51 -9.02 -10.39 3.57
N ASP A 52 -9.05 -9.69 2.41
CA ASP A 52 -7.82 -9.29 1.71
C ASP A 52 -7.04 -8.26 2.54
N VAL A 53 -5.72 -8.43 2.53
CA VAL A 53 -4.79 -7.43 3.07
C VAL A 53 -4.42 -6.45 1.95
N VAL A 54 -4.72 -5.17 2.16
CA VAL A 54 -4.61 -4.12 1.15
C VAL A 54 -3.95 -2.85 1.72
N PHE A 55 -3.53 -1.96 0.85
CA PHE A 55 -3.23 -0.58 1.25
C PHE A 55 -4.53 0.19 1.50
N PRO A 56 -4.54 1.15 2.46
CA PRO A 56 -5.68 2.04 2.62
C PRO A 56 -5.93 2.82 1.32
N GLY A 57 -7.19 2.89 0.90
CA GLY A 57 -7.55 3.53 -0.35
C GLY A 57 -8.89 3.08 -0.91
N GLY A 58 -9.37 3.79 -1.91
CA GLY A 58 -10.70 3.55 -2.45
C GLY A 58 -10.99 4.26 -3.77
N HIS A 59 -12.27 4.48 -3.98
CA HIS A 59 -12.79 5.03 -5.22
C HIS A 59 -12.64 6.56 -5.27
N ARG A 60 -12.23 7.07 -6.43
CA ARG A 60 -12.11 8.50 -6.69
C ARG A 60 -13.50 9.14 -6.81
N GLU A 61 -13.66 10.29 -6.20
CA GLU A 61 -14.80 11.15 -6.47
C GLU A 61 -14.63 11.90 -7.80
N ASP A 62 -15.72 12.44 -8.34
CA ASP A 62 -15.71 13.16 -9.61
C ASP A 62 -14.73 14.35 -9.58
N GLY A 63 -13.73 14.29 -10.46
CA GLY A 63 -12.70 15.33 -10.57
C GLY A 63 -11.62 15.30 -9.50
N GLU A 64 -11.60 14.28 -8.65
CA GLU A 64 -10.58 14.11 -7.61
C GLU A 64 -9.26 13.60 -8.19
N GLU A 65 -8.14 14.19 -7.78
CA GLU A 65 -6.81 13.72 -8.15
C GLU A 65 -6.41 12.49 -7.33
N PRO A 66 -5.58 11.56 -7.88
CA PRO A 66 -5.20 10.32 -7.18
C PRO A 66 -4.61 10.53 -5.78
N ILE A 67 -3.76 11.54 -5.61
CA ILE A 67 -3.18 11.88 -4.31
C ILE A 67 -4.29 12.28 -3.32
N SER A 68 -5.24 13.10 -3.75
CA SER A 68 -6.34 13.55 -2.90
C SER A 68 -7.21 12.39 -2.46
N THR A 69 -7.52 11.47 -3.37
CA THR A 69 -8.27 10.24 -3.08
C THR A 69 -7.53 9.39 -2.05
N ALA A 70 -6.26 9.08 -2.30
CA ALA A 70 -5.47 8.24 -1.40
C ALA A 70 -5.40 8.81 0.03
N LEU A 71 -5.28 10.13 0.16
CA LEU A 71 -5.25 10.81 1.47
C LEU A 71 -6.62 10.83 2.15
N ARG A 72 -7.71 11.08 1.41
CA ARG A 72 -9.08 11.07 1.94
C ARG A 72 -9.47 9.69 2.45
N GLU A 73 -9.24 8.67 1.64
CA GLU A 73 -9.55 7.28 2.00
C GLU A 73 -8.74 6.82 3.23
N ALA A 74 -7.45 7.17 3.32
CA ALA A 74 -6.65 6.85 4.50
C ALA A 74 -7.16 7.58 5.78
N GLU A 75 -7.66 8.80 5.64
CA GLU A 75 -8.29 9.51 6.75
C GLU A 75 -9.62 8.84 7.17
N GLU A 76 -10.44 8.40 6.21
CA GLU A 76 -11.72 7.73 6.45
C GLU A 76 -11.55 6.33 7.01
N GLU A 77 -10.64 5.52 6.44
CA GLU A 77 -10.47 4.11 6.78
C GLU A 77 -9.68 3.86 8.07
N ILE A 78 -8.65 4.67 8.33
CA ILE A 78 -7.71 4.44 9.45
C ILE A 78 -7.45 5.68 10.32
N ALA A 79 -8.26 6.74 10.17
CA ALA A 79 -8.12 7.99 10.89
C ALA A 79 -6.70 8.60 10.80
N LEU A 80 -6.07 8.53 9.62
CA LEU A 80 -4.78 9.17 9.34
C LEU A 80 -5.01 10.60 8.87
N PRO A 81 -4.77 11.65 9.70
CA PRO A 81 -5.01 13.02 9.28
C PRO A 81 -4.05 13.43 8.15
N ARG A 82 -4.52 14.26 7.23
CA ARG A 82 -3.71 14.73 6.09
C ARG A 82 -2.45 15.47 6.52
N GLU A 83 -2.50 16.21 7.62
CA GLU A 83 -1.35 16.91 8.21
C GLU A 83 -0.24 15.98 8.72
N ASN A 84 -0.57 14.71 8.96
CA ASN A 84 0.42 13.69 9.32
C ASN A 84 1.17 13.14 8.10
N VAL A 85 0.77 13.48 6.88
CA VAL A 85 1.51 13.11 5.67
C VAL A 85 2.63 14.12 5.43
N VAL A 86 3.85 13.73 5.77
CA VAL A 86 5.03 14.62 5.79
C VAL A 86 5.60 14.85 4.39
N GLU A 87 5.57 13.80 3.55
CA GLU A 87 6.18 13.84 2.21
C GLU A 87 5.50 12.83 1.29
N ILE A 88 5.13 13.27 0.10
CA ILE A 88 4.75 12.38 -1.01
C ILE A 88 6.01 12.14 -1.84
N PHE A 89 6.46 10.90 -1.93
CA PHE A 89 7.66 10.55 -2.70
C PHE A 89 7.39 10.42 -4.19
N GLY A 90 6.23 9.88 -4.56
CA GLY A 90 5.85 9.60 -5.94
C GLY A 90 4.84 8.48 -6.02
N GLY A 91 4.76 7.84 -7.19
CA GLY A 91 3.88 6.71 -7.46
C GLY A 91 4.62 5.44 -7.82
N LEU A 92 3.91 4.31 -7.71
CA LEU A 92 4.28 3.06 -8.34
C LEU A 92 3.46 2.89 -9.62
N THR A 93 3.78 1.87 -10.41
CA THR A 93 3.03 1.56 -11.63
C THR A 93 1.55 1.31 -11.32
N PRO A 94 0.61 2.03 -11.95
CA PRO A 94 -0.82 1.77 -11.79
C PRO A 94 -1.18 0.33 -12.15
N VAL A 95 -1.92 -0.35 -11.27
CA VAL A 95 -2.24 -1.77 -11.41
C VAL A 95 -3.70 -1.94 -11.81
N THR A 96 -3.95 -2.71 -12.86
CA THR A 96 -5.30 -3.12 -13.23
C THR A 96 -5.66 -4.45 -12.57
N THR A 97 -6.84 -4.52 -11.96
CA THR A 97 -7.41 -5.78 -11.46
C THR A 97 -7.89 -6.68 -12.61
N ARG A 98 -8.40 -7.88 -12.31
CA ARG A 98 -8.79 -8.88 -13.32
C ARG A 98 -9.79 -8.38 -14.37
N ASP A 99 -10.70 -7.50 -14.02
CA ASP A 99 -11.64 -6.90 -14.97
C ASP A 99 -10.99 -5.88 -15.91
N ARG A 100 -9.71 -5.53 -15.65
CA ARG A 100 -8.78 -4.74 -16.48
C ARG A 100 -9.30 -3.38 -16.93
N SER A 101 -10.39 -2.90 -16.39
CA SER A 101 -11.02 -1.68 -16.84
C SER A 101 -10.65 -0.46 -15.99
N ARG A 102 -10.11 -0.67 -14.78
CA ARG A 102 -10.00 0.39 -13.76
C ARG A 102 -8.65 0.32 -13.05
N PRO A 103 -7.65 1.10 -13.51
CA PRO A 103 -6.37 1.18 -12.84
C PRO A 103 -6.52 1.69 -11.39
N ILE A 104 -5.72 1.10 -10.49
CA ILE A 104 -5.52 1.57 -9.12
C ILE A 104 -4.18 2.32 -9.12
N VAL A 105 -4.17 3.54 -8.63
CA VAL A 105 -2.97 4.40 -8.58
C VAL A 105 -2.35 4.35 -7.18
N PRO A 106 -1.13 3.79 -7.02
CA PRO A 106 -0.45 3.79 -5.73
C PRO A 106 0.33 5.09 -5.50
N VAL A 107 0.11 5.70 -4.33
CA VAL A 107 0.79 6.91 -3.87
C VAL A 107 1.69 6.56 -2.69
N VAL A 108 3.00 6.70 -2.85
CA VAL A 108 3.97 6.39 -1.79
C VAL A 108 4.25 7.63 -0.95
N ALA A 109 4.08 7.52 0.37
CA ALA A 109 4.23 8.65 1.26
C ALA A 109 4.92 8.29 2.58
N ARG A 110 5.65 9.26 3.13
CA ARG A 110 6.09 9.25 4.51
C ARG A 110 5.04 9.89 5.39
N ILE A 111 4.74 9.27 6.50
CA ILE A 111 3.82 9.80 7.50
C ILE A 111 4.53 9.98 8.86
N ASP A 112 4.06 10.96 9.62
CA ASP A 112 4.24 11.01 11.07
C ASP A 112 3.06 10.23 11.68
N ARG A 113 3.32 8.97 12.04
CA ARG A 113 2.28 8.10 12.55
C ARG A 113 1.64 8.72 13.81
N PRO A 114 0.32 8.94 13.83
CA PRO A 114 -0.36 9.39 15.04
C PRO A 114 -0.23 8.32 16.15
N THR A 115 -0.42 8.72 17.40
CA THR A 115 -0.33 7.81 18.56
C THR A 115 -1.20 6.58 18.36
N GLU A 116 -2.36 6.75 17.72
CA GLU A 116 -3.30 5.69 17.41
C GLU A 116 -3.84 5.86 16.00
N LEU A 117 -3.83 4.79 15.20
CA LEU A 117 -4.61 4.64 13.97
C LEU A 117 -5.90 3.91 14.34
N ILE A 118 -7.04 4.45 13.92
CA ILE A 118 -8.36 3.93 14.32
C ILE A 118 -9.06 3.38 13.07
N PRO A 119 -9.29 2.04 13.00
CA PRO A 119 -9.97 1.46 11.86
C PRO A 119 -11.45 1.82 11.83
N ASP A 120 -11.98 2.20 10.67
CA ASP A 120 -13.43 2.19 10.45
C ASP A 120 -13.86 0.75 10.19
N HIS A 121 -14.44 0.12 11.20
CA HIS A 121 -14.83 -1.30 11.15
C HIS A 121 -15.90 -1.65 10.10
N ARG A 122 -16.40 -0.68 9.36
CA ARG A 122 -17.25 -0.93 8.17
C ARG A 122 -16.41 -1.38 6.97
N GLU A 123 -15.14 -0.96 6.90
CA GLU A 123 -14.24 -1.20 5.77
C GLU A 123 -12.91 -1.85 6.16
N VAL A 124 -12.49 -1.70 7.41
CA VAL A 124 -11.22 -2.21 7.96
C VAL A 124 -11.47 -3.03 9.22
N ASP A 125 -11.12 -4.31 9.19
CA ASP A 125 -11.18 -5.21 10.34
C ASP A 125 -10.02 -4.95 11.31
N VAL A 126 -8.79 -4.92 10.77
CA VAL A 126 -7.57 -4.70 11.53
C VAL A 126 -6.53 -3.92 10.70
N ILE A 127 -5.71 -3.11 11.39
CA ILE A 127 -4.54 -2.44 10.81
C ILE A 127 -3.30 -3.30 11.07
N ILE A 128 -2.51 -3.54 10.02
CA ILE A 128 -1.30 -4.36 10.05
C ILE A 128 -0.11 -3.46 9.73
N GLU A 129 0.93 -3.49 10.58
CA GLU A 129 2.07 -2.58 10.45
C GLU A 129 3.39 -3.38 10.42
N PRO A 130 3.65 -4.18 9.35
CA PRO A 130 4.89 -4.93 9.22
C PRO A 130 6.10 -4.03 9.11
N THR A 131 7.26 -4.52 9.53
CA THR A 131 8.51 -3.84 9.23
C THR A 131 8.87 -3.99 7.77
N LEU A 132 9.57 -3.01 7.24
CA LEU A 132 10.11 -3.09 5.88
C LEU A 132 11.10 -4.25 5.74
N ASP A 133 11.86 -4.54 6.81
CA ASP A 133 12.81 -5.65 6.86
C ASP A 133 12.10 -7.00 6.73
N ASP A 134 10.95 -7.20 7.40
CA ASP A 134 10.13 -8.41 7.23
C ASP A 134 9.64 -8.58 5.79
N LEU A 135 9.25 -7.49 5.15
CA LEU A 135 8.76 -7.50 3.76
C LEU A 135 9.89 -7.70 2.75
N LEU A 136 11.12 -7.30 3.09
CA LEU A 136 12.32 -7.53 2.27
C LEU A 136 12.82 -8.97 2.33
N ASP A 137 12.41 -9.76 3.31
CA ASP A 137 12.77 -11.18 3.42
C ASP A 137 12.08 -11.99 2.30
N GLU A 138 12.86 -12.36 1.27
CA GLU A 138 12.37 -13.12 0.12
C GLU A 138 11.85 -14.51 0.49
N ASP A 139 12.36 -15.13 1.55
CA ASP A 139 11.97 -16.48 1.99
C ASP A 139 10.53 -16.50 2.54
N ARG A 140 9.99 -15.34 2.91
CA ARG A 140 8.60 -15.17 3.36
C ARG A 140 7.60 -15.00 2.21
N TRP A 141 8.08 -14.71 1.00
CA TRP A 141 7.23 -14.58 -0.17
C TRP A 141 7.03 -15.93 -0.87
N VAL A 142 5.78 -16.31 -1.10
CA VAL A 142 5.42 -17.52 -1.83
C VAL A 142 4.94 -17.14 -3.23
N GLU A 143 5.65 -17.62 -4.24
CA GLU A 143 5.23 -17.50 -5.64
C GLU A 143 4.37 -18.69 -6.03
N ARG A 144 3.21 -18.45 -6.63
CA ARG A 144 2.34 -19.49 -7.17
C ARG A 144 1.91 -19.14 -8.58
N ASP A 145 1.85 -20.14 -9.47
CA ASP A 145 1.16 -20.00 -10.75
C ASP A 145 -0.35 -20.10 -10.53
N TRP A 146 -1.07 -19.12 -11.06
CA TRP A 146 -2.52 -19.08 -11.01
C TRP A 146 -3.05 -18.80 -12.43
N PHE A 147 -3.49 -19.87 -13.13
CA PHE A 147 -3.96 -19.79 -14.51
C PHE A 147 -2.98 -19.11 -15.48
N GLY A 148 -1.68 -19.45 -15.38
CA GLY A 148 -0.63 -18.89 -16.21
C GLY A 148 -0.16 -17.49 -15.82
N HIS A 149 -0.58 -16.98 -14.66
CA HIS A 149 -0.10 -15.75 -14.07
C HIS A 149 0.67 -16.04 -12.80
N ARG A 150 1.84 -15.43 -12.66
CA ARG A 150 2.59 -15.48 -11.40
C ARG A 150 1.95 -14.57 -10.38
N LEU A 151 1.56 -15.11 -9.23
CA LEU A 151 1.05 -14.37 -8.10
C LEU A 151 1.97 -14.55 -6.92
N TRP A 152 2.17 -13.47 -6.17
CA TRP A 152 2.94 -13.43 -4.95
C TRP A 152 2.01 -13.37 -3.77
N PHE A 153 2.37 -14.10 -2.70
CA PHE A 153 1.64 -14.19 -1.45
C PHE A 153 2.58 -13.93 -0.29
N PHE A 154 2.14 -13.14 0.67
CA PHE A 154 2.82 -12.92 1.94
C PHE A 154 1.81 -13.12 3.07
N GLU A 155 2.13 -14.02 4.01
CA GLU A 155 1.23 -14.39 5.10
C GLU A 155 1.55 -13.58 6.36
N PHE A 156 0.52 -12.98 6.94
CA PHE A 156 0.49 -12.40 8.28
C PHE A 156 -0.41 -13.26 9.16
N ASP A 157 -0.33 -13.11 10.46
CA ASP A 157 -1.23 -13.79 11.39
C ASP A 157 -2.70 -13.38 11.15
N GLU A 158 -2.92 -12.14 10.72
CA GLU A 158 -4.23 -11.55 10.48
C GLU A 158 -4.83 -11.90 9.11
N GLY A 159 -3.99 -12.17 8.10
CA GLY A 159 -4.46 -12.39 6.73
C GLY A 159 -3.35 -12.51 5.70
N ILE A 160 -3.74 -12.56 4.44
CA ILE A 160 -2.81 -12.78 3.32
C ILE A 160 -2.78 -11.56 2.41
N LEU A 161 -1.58 -11.04 2.17
CA LEU A 161 -1.33 -10.02 1.15
C LEU A 161 -1.05 -10.73 -0.17
N TRP A 162 -1.82 -10.40 -1.21
CA TRP A 162 -1.73 -11.00 -2.53
C TRP A 162 -2.26 -10.08 -3.63
N GLY A 163 -2.29 -10.54 -4.87
CA GLY A 163 -2.92 -9.83 -5.99
C GLY A 163 -2.28 -8.47 -6.31
N ALA A 164 -3.11 -7.47 -6.53
CA ALA A 164 -2.68 -6.12 -6.88
C ALA A 164 -1.79 -5.49 -5.79
N THR A 165 -2.15 -5.67 -4.52
CA THR A 165 -1.39 -5.14 -3.38
C THR A 165 0.00 -5.78 -3.29
N ALA A 166 0.09 -7.09 -3.48
CA ALA A 166 1.39 -7.77 -3.51
C ALA A 166 2.25 -7.30 -4.69
N PHE A 167 1.65 -7.04 -5.86
CA PHE A 167 2.36 -6.49 -7.01
C PHE A 167 2.96 -5.11 -6.70
N MET A 168 2.16 -4.20 -6.16
CA MET A 168 2.63 -2.86 -5.75
C MET A 168 3.72 -2.96 -4.68
N MET A 169 3.54 -3.81 -3.67
CA MET A 169 4.54 -4.03 -2.62
C MET A 169 5.85 -4.56 -3.20
N ARG A 170 5.80 -5.57 -4.06
CA ARG A 170 6.99 -6.14 -4.72
C ARG A 170 7.73 -5.12 -5.56
N GLU A 171 7.01 -4.24 -6.26
CA GLU A 171 7.60 -3.13 -7.03
C GLU A 171 8.33 -2.16 -6.11
N LEU A 172 7.71 -1.75 -4.98
CA LEU A 172 8.34 -0.90 -3.96
C LEU A 172 9.63 -1.53 -3.43
N LEU A 173 9.58 -2.81 -3.04
CA LEU A 173 10.74 -3.54 -2.51
C LEU A 173 11.86 -3.67 -3.56
N ALA A 174 11.51 -3.94 -4.82
CA ALA A 174 12.48 -3.98 -5.92
C ALA A 174 13.12 -2.60 -6.16
N HIS A 175 12.33 -1.53 -6.10
CA HIS A 175 12.85 -0.16 -6.19
C HIS A 175 13.88 0.12 -5.09
N LEU A 176 13.56 -0.24 -3.85
CA LEU A 176 14.43 -0.03 -2.70
C LEU A 176 15.74 -0.83 -2.85
N ARG A 177 15.69 -2.09 -3.26
CA ARG A 177 16.88 -2.91 -3.51
C ARG A 177 17.76 -2.32 -4.59
N ASN A 178 17.18 -1.89 -5.70
CA ASN A 178 17.92 -1.29 -6.81
C ASN A 178 18.64 0.01 -6.41
N HIS A 179 18.27 0.62 -5.29
CA HIS A 179 18.85 1.85 -4.78
C HIS A 179 19.59 1.67 -3.43
N GLY A 180 20.05 0.45 -3.15
CA GLY A 180 21.04 0.20 -2.10
C GLY A 180 20.48 -0.35 -0.78
N LEU A 181 19.22 -0.77 -0.72
CA LEU A 181 18.71 -1.55 0.40
C LEU A 181 18.87 -3.06 0.14
N ASP A 182 20.09 -3.51 -0.04
CA ASP A 182 20.43 -4.93 -0.03
C ASP A 182 20.55 -5.39 1.44
N ARG A 183 19.62 -6.23 1.88
CA ARG A 183 19.75 -7.04 3.10
C ARG A 183 19.46 -8.50 2.80
#